data_cb6cba02267404f0e38c73c80c538e75
#
_entry.id   cb6cba02267404f0e38c73c80c538e75
#
_cell.length_a   1.000
_cell.length_b   1.000
_cell.length_c   1.000
_cell.angle_alpha   90.00
_cell.angle_beta   90.00
_cell.angle_gamma   90.00
#
_symmetry.space_group_name_H-M   'P 1'
#
loop_
_entity.id
_entity.type
_entity.pdbx_description
1 polymer ?
#
loop_
_entity_poly.entity_id
_entity_poly.type
_entity_poly.pdbx_seq_one_letter_code
_entity_poly.pdbx_strand_id
1 'polypeptide(L)'
;KLLLAVNMAFDNLVERKIDFDATDVKDLFQGSMETQMTLMKMTDVVCDDIKSRIGIDRAKSTYPGYHYMRLALGEFIKHQYKVKDLAFGQLTEQFIHDYQTFVTEDKGQAIDTARHYLAILKKICRLAYKEGHADKIHFQHFTLPKKKETTPRALSRESFEKIRDVEIPAYRKSHMLARDMFLFGCYTGVSYADVVSITHANLQTDGDGALWLKYRRKKNELRASVKLLPEAIALINKYNSEDRETLFPLLRWPNLRRHMKALAALAGIKDDLCYHQARHSFASLITLEAGVPIETISRMLGHSDISTTQVYARVSPKKLFEDMDRFIKATEDFKLTL
;
A
#
# COMPACT_ATOMS: atom_id res chain seq x y z
N LYS A 1 -54.83 16.85 3.30
CA LYS A 1 -53.72 15.99 3.79
C LYS A 1 -53.13 15.16 2.66
N LEU A 2 -53.95 14.46 1.85
CA LEU A 2 -53.49 13.62 0.73
C LEU A 2 -52.69 14.44 -0.32
N LEU A 3 -53.27 15.56 -0.76
CA LEU A 3 -52.60 16.44 -1.75
C LEU A 3 -51.27 16.99 -1.23
N LEU A 4 -51.17 17.31 0.06
CA LEU A 4 -49.94 17.78 0.68
C LEU A 4 -48.86 16.69 0.65
N ALA A 5 -49.23 15.44 0.94
CA ALA A 5 -48.27 14.33 0.93
C ALA A 5 -47.80 13.97 -0.49
N VAL A 6 -48.67 14.07 -1.49
CA VAL A 6 -48.30 13.89 -2.91
C VAL A 6 -47.40 15.01 -3.38
N ASN A 7 -47.68 16.28 -3.01
CA ASN A 7 -46.78 17.41 -3.33
C ASN A 7 -45.43 17.25 -2.63
N MET A 8 -45.39 16.79 -1.39
CA MET A 8 -44.10 16.52 -0.71
C MET A 8 -43.27 15.43 -1.42
N ALA A 9 -43.96 14.37 -1.95
CA ALA A 9 -43.28 13.35 -2.74
C ALA A 9 -42.75 13.92 -4.05
N PHE A 10 -43.54 14.73 -4.73
CA PHE A 10 -43.15 15.42 -5.95
C PHE A 10 -41.97 16.36 -5.73
N ASP A 11 -42.07 17.26 -4.73
CA ASP A 11 -40.99 18.21 -4.40
C ASP A 11 -39.71 17.48 -4.00
N ASN A 12 -39.82 16.34 -3.32
CA ASN A 12 -38.66 15.51 -2.96
C ASN A 12 -37.97 14.93 -4.21
N LEU A 13 -38.72 14.51 -5.24
CA LEU A 13 -38.14 14.04 -6.50
C LEU A 13 -37.54 15.18 -7.30
N VAL A 14 -38.15 16.36 -7.32
CA VAL A 14 -37.63 17.58 -7.95
C VAL A 14 -36.31 18.00 -7.27
N GLU A 15 -36.27 18.02 -5.94
CA GLU A 15 -35.03 18.35 -5.21
C GLU A 15 -33.90 17.37 -5.49
N ARG A 16 -34.22 16.09 -5.75
CA ARG A 16 -33.24 15.06 -6.11
C ARG A 16 -32.67 15.28 -7.52
N LYS A 17 -33.30 16.13 -8.36
CA LYS A 17 -32.94 16.37 -9.78
C LYS A 17 -32.73 15.06 -10.55
N ILE A 18 -33.63 14.11 -10.38
CA ILE A 18 -33.70 12.83 -11.07
C ILE A 18 -34.85 12.96 -12.06
N ASP A 19 -34.72 12.43 -13.28
CA ASP A 19 -35.87 12.28 -14.16
C ASP A 19 -36.83 11.29 -13.53
N PHE A 20 -38.09 11.68 -13.38
CA PHE A 20 -39.13 10.87 -12.76
C PHE A 20 -40.46 11.04 -13.50
N ASP A 21 -41.30 10.03 -13.41
CA ASP A 21 -42.66 10.04 -13.93
C ASP A 21 -43.73 10.02 -12.83
N ALA A 22 -45.00 9.99 -13.22
CA ALA A 22 -46.11 9.94 -12.30
C ALA A 22 -46.12 8.65 -11.44
N THR A 23 -45.55 7.57 -11.94
CA THR A 23 -45.42 6.30 -11.20
C THR A 23 -44.43 6.45 -10.06
N ASP A 24 -43.32 7.12 -10.27
CA ASP A 24 -42.31 7.40 -9.25
C ASP A 24 -42.90 8.25 -8.10
N VAL A 25 -43.70 9.26 -8.43
CA VAL A 25 -44.39 10.09 -7.42
C VAL A 25 -45.35 9.23 -6.61
N LYS A 26 -46.11 8.35 -7.28
CA LYS A 26 -47.04 7.43 -6.61
C LYS A 26 -46.33 6.45 -5.71
N ASP A 27 -45.22 5.85 -6.17
CA ASP A 27 -44.44 4.87 -5.42
C ASP A 27 -43.77 5.49 -4.20
N LEU A 28 -43.25 6.71 -4.33
CA LEU A 28 -42.71 7.45 -3.20
C LEU A 28 -43.78 7.83 -2.18
N PHE A 29 -44.99 8.24 -2.66
CA PHE A 29 -46.13 8.56 -1.82
C PHE A 29 -46.64 7.33 -1.06
N GLN A 30 -46.70 6.15 -1.72
CA GLN A 30 -47.17 4.90 -1.12
C GLN A 30 -46.13 4.23 -0.22
N GLY A 31 -44.87 4.78 -0.15
CA GLY A 31 -43.78 4.18 0.58
C GLY A 31 -43.24 2.89 -0.06
N SER A 32 -43.69 2.58 -1.29
CA SER A 32 -43.22 1.43 -2.06
C SER A 32 -41.99 1.72 -2.90
N MET A 33 -41.63 3.00 -3.03
CA MET A 33 -40.36 3.38 -3.66
C MET A 33 -39.22 3.06 -2.68
N GLU A 34 -38.59 1.92 -2.83
CA GLU A 34 -37.24 1.73 -2.34
C GLU A 34 -36.41 2.92 -2.87
N THR A 35 -35.82 3.68 -1.96
CA THR A 35 -35.03 4.86 -2.34
C THR A 35 -33.98 4.39 -3.33
N GLN A 36 -34.17 4.75 -4.61
CA GLN A 36 -33.31 4.33 -5.71
C GLN A 36 -31.84 4.46 -5.29
N MET A 37 -31.08 3.37 -5.39
CA MET A 37 -29.67 3.36 -5.05
C MET A 37 -28.92 4.28 -6.00
N THR A 38 -28.23 5.27 -5.45
CA THR A 38 -27.46 6.26 -6.22
C THR A 38 -25.97 6.05 -6.02
N LEU A 39 -25.15 6.72 -6.83
CA LEU A 39 -23.70 6.54 -6.82
C LEU A 39 -23.07 6.82 -5.44
N MET A 40 -23.45 7.94 -4.79
CA MET A 40 -22.91 8.27 -3.47
C MET A 40 -23.44 7.36 -2.37
N LYS A 41 -24.73 6.99 -2.41
CA LYS A 41 -25.29 6.01 -1.46
C LYS A 41 -24.58 4.66 -1.57
N MET A 42 -24.36 4.16 -2.78
CA MET A 42 -23.63 2.91 -3.00
C MET A 42 -22.18 3.02 -2.55
N THR A 43 -21.58 4.20 -2.75
CA THR A 43 -20.22 4.49 -2.26
C THR A 43 -20.17 4.45 -0.73
N ASP A 44 -21.20 4.98 -0.05
CA ASP A 44 -21.32 4.95 1.41
C ASP A 44 -21.48 3.52 1.92
N VAL A 45 -22.35 2.73 1.31
CA VAL A 45 -22.53 1.29 1.64
C VAL A 45 -21.20 0.54 1.55
N VAL A 46 -20.44 0.74 0.46
CA VAL A 46 -19.15 0.10 0.29
C VAL A 46 -18.10 0.59 1.31
N CYS A 47 -18.11 1.89 1.65
CA CYS A 47 -17.21 2.44 2.66
C CYS A 47 -17.53 1.86 4.05
N ASP A 48 -18.80 1.72 4.39
CA ASP A 48 -19.25 1.18 5.68
C ASP A 48 -18.97 -0.33 5.77
N ASP A 49 -19.17 -1.10 4.69
CA ASP A 49 -18.74 -2.50 4.61
C ASP A 49 -17.24 -2.64 4.89
N ILE A 50 -16.39 -1.88 4.18
CA ILE A 50 -14.95 -1.91 4.40
C ILE A 50 -14.59 -1.54 5.84
N LYS A 51 -15.28 -0.56 6.43
CA LYS A 51 -15.04 -0.10 7.80
C LYS A 51 -15.42 -1.15 8.84
N SER A 52 -16.57 -1.82 8.66
CA SER A 52 -17.06 -2.86 9.56
C SER A 52 -16.17 -4.10 9.58
N ARG A 53 -15.49 -4.37 8.47
CA ARG A 53 -14.61 -5.54 8.28
C ARG A 53 -13.16 -5.29 8.74
N ILE A 54 -12.84 -4.10 9.29
CA ILE A 54 -11.52 -3.82 9.84
C ILE A 54 -11.26 -4.73 11.05
N GLY A 55 -10.15 -5.46 11.02
CA GLY A 55 -9.76 -6.41 12.06
C GLY A 55 -10.38 -7.81 11.90
N ILE A 56 -11.29 -8.00 10.95
CA ILE A 56 -11.82 -9.32 10.57
C ILE A 56 -11.01 -9.86 9.38
N ASP A 57 -11.20 -9.27 8.20
CA ASP A 57 -10.50 -9.65 6.96
C ASP A 57 -9.94 -8.44 6.19
N ARG A 58 -10.05 -7.23 6.76
CA ARG A 58 -9.52 -5.99 6.20
C ARG A 58 -8.54 -5.32 7.15
N ALA A 59 -7.41 -4.89 6.60
CA ALA A 59 -6.45 -4.08 7.35
C ALA A 59 -6.99 -2.66 7.57
N LYS A 60 -6.71 -2.07 8.74
CA LYS A 60 -7.08 -0.67 9.07
C LYS A 60 -6.60 0.32 7.99
N SER A 61 -5.49 0.04 7.34
CA SER A 61 -4.92 0.88 6.27
C SER A 61 -5.72 0.86 4.96
N THR A 62 -6.70 -0.03 4.79
CA THR A 62 -7.52 -0.12 3.58
C THR A 62 -8.59 0.98 3.54
N TYR A 63 -9.22 1.26 4.67
CA TYR A 63 -10.34 2.21 4.76
C TYR A 63 -10.01 3.64 4.28
N PRO A 64 -8.85 4.25 4.63
CA PRO A 64 -8.53 5.61 4.20
C PRO A 64 -8.61 5.82 2.68
N GLY A 65 -8.22 4.83 1.87
CA GLY A 65 -8.31 4.91 0.41
C GLY A 65 -9.75 5.07 -0.08
N TYR A 66 -10.68 4.31 0.49
CA TYR A 66 -12.11 4.41 0.18
C TYR A 66 -12.70 5.72 0.69
N HIS A 67 -12.37 6.12 1.92
CA HIS A 67 -12.85 7.37 2.52
C HIS A 67 -12.44 8.61 1.71
N TYR A 68 -11.16 8.73 1.36
CA TYR A 68 -10.70 9.89 0.58
C TYR A 68 -11.23 9.87 -0.86
N MET A 69 -11.39 8.69 -1.48
CA MET A 69 -12.04 8.57 -2.78
C MET A 69 -13.49 9.06 -2.71
N ARG A 70 -14.25 8.65 -1.67
CA ARG A 70 -15.63 9.11 -1.43
C ARG A 70 -15.72 10.63 -1.32
N LEU A 71 -14.82 11.25 -0.53
CA LEU A 71 -14.77 12.71 -0.40
C LEU A 71 -14.48 13.39 -1.75
N ALA A 72 -13.48 12.92 -2.48
CA ALA A 72 -13.13 13.47 -3.78
C ALA A 72 -14.25 13.30 -4.81
N LEU A 73 -14.97 12.16 -4.79
CA LEU A 73 -16.11 11.90 -5.66
C LEU A 73 -17.28 12.85 -5.35
N GLY A 74 -17.63 13.04 -4.09
CA GLY A 74 -18.69 13.98 -3.69
C GLY A 74 -18.36 15.42 -4.04
N GLU A 75 -17.10 15.85 -3.87
CA GLU A 75 -16.64 17.17 -4.29
C GLU A 75 -16.72 17.34 -5.82
N PHE A 76 -16.31 16.34 -6.59
CA PHE A 76 -16.41 16.34 -8.05
C PHE A 76 -17.85 16.46 -8.52
N ILE A 77 -18.76 15.64 -8.01
CA ILE A 77 -20.18 15.68 -8.38
C ILE A 77 -20.75 17.07 -8.08
N LYS A 78 -20.47 17.62 -6.91
CA LYS A 78 -20.90 18.96 -6.55
C LYS A 78 -20.29 20.02 -7.45
N HIS A 79 -19.02 19.91 -7.80
CA HIS A 79 -18.33 20.88 -8.64
C HIS A 79 -18.85 20.86 -10.08
N GLN A 80 -18.90 19.67 -10.69
CA GLN A 80 -19.21 19.51 -12.11
C GLN A 80 -20.71 19.55 -12.40
N TYR A 81 -21.52 18.87 -11.61
CA TYR A 81 -22.95 18.66 -11.87
C TYR A 81 -23.85 19.56 -11.01
N LYS A 82 -23.33 20.26 -10.01
CA LYS A 82 -24.08 21.14 -9.06
C LYS A 82 -25.16 20.40 -8.27
N VAL A 83 -25.02 19.10 -8.12
CA VAL A 83 -25.92 18.21 -7.34
C VAL A 83 -25.16 17.53 -6.22
N LYS A 84 -25.86 16.89 -5.30
CA LYS A 84 -25.25 16.14 -4.18
C LYS A 84 -24.93 14.69 -4.54
N ASP A 85 -25.66 14.12 -5.51
CA ASP A 85 -25.56 12.72 -5.89
C ASP A 85 -26.07 12.53 -7.32
N LEU A 86 -25.80 11.37 -7.93
CA LEU A 86 -26.21 11.00 -9.29
C LEU A 86 -26.80 9.59 -9.30
N ALA A 87 -27.87 9.38 -10.06
CA ALA A 87 -28.36 8.04 -10.37
C ALA A 87 -27.38 7.33 -11.33
N PHE A 88 -27.32 6.00 -11.27
CA PHE A 88 -26.42 5.23 -12.15
C PHE A 88 -26.75 5.47 -13.64
N GLY A 89 -28.02 5.62 -14.01
CA GLY A 89 -28.41 5.93 -15.40
C GLY A 89 -27.86 7.24 -15.96
N GLN A 90 -27.46 8.18 -15.09
CA GLN A 90 -26.88 9.47 -15.50
C GLN A 90 -25.35 9.40 -15.75
N LEU A 91 -24.72 8.27 -15.45
CA LEU A 91 -23.27 8.10 -15.61
C LEU A 91 -22.91 7.84 -17.06
N THR A 92 -22.25 8.79 -17.70
CA THR A 92 -21.69 8.68 -19.06
C THR A 92 -20.23 8.17 -19.01
N GLU A 93 -19.69 7.68 -20.13
CA GLU A 93 -18.25 7.36 -20.21
C GLU A 93 -17.37 8.60 -19.97
N GLN A 94 -17.85 9.81 -20.31
CA GLN A 94 -17.15 11.05 -20.05
C GLN A 94 -16.97 11.32 -18.55
N PHE A 95 -17.92 10.89 -17.71
CA PHE A 95 -17.85 11.10 -16.24
C PHE A 95 -16.54 10.61 -15.64
N ILE A 96 -16.08 9.40 -16.01
CA ILE A 96 -14.86 8.84 -15.42
C ILE A 96 -13.60 9.57 -15.90
N HIS A 97 -13.60 10.11 -17.13
CA HIS A 97 -12.53 10.94 -17.65
C HIS A 97 -12.47 12.28 -16.91
N ASP A 98 -13.61 12.94 -16.75
CA ASP A 98 -13.72 14.22 -16.03
C ASP A 98 -13.32 14.04 -14.56
N TYR A 99 -13.74 12.94 -13.94
CA TYR A 99 -13.31 12.62 -12.56
C TYR A 99 -11.79 12.39 -12.45
N GLN A 100 -11.19 11.72 -13.43
CA GLN A 100 -9.73 11.59 -13.48
C GLN A 100 -9.06 12.96 -13.54
N THR A 101 -9.48 13.83 -14.47
CA THR A 101 -8.95 15.19 -14.63
C THR A 101 -9.11 16.01 -13.35
N PHE A 102 -10.31 15.97 -12.74
CA PHE A 102 -10.56 16.64 -11.46
C PHE A 102 -9.58 16.20 -10.36
N VAL A 103 -9.35 14.88 -10.22
CA VAL A 103 -8.43 14.36 -9.21
C VAL A 103 -6.98 14.77 -9.49
N THR A 104 -6.54 14.75 -10.75
CA THR A 104 -5.13 15.02 -11.09
C THR A 104 -4.83 16.51 -11.21
N GLU A 105 -5.72 17.30 -11.81
CA GLU A 105 -5.47 18.70 -12.11
C GLU A 105 -6.05 19.61 -11.04
N ASP A 106 -7.35 19.54 -10.77
CA ASP A 106 -7.99 20.45 -9.81
C ASP A 106 -7.58 20.14 -8.36
N LYS A 107 -7.42 18.86 -8.01
CA LYS A 107 -6.95 18.44 -6.67
C LYS A 107 -5.44 18.25 -6.59
N GLY A 108 -4.71 18.32 -7.69
CA GLY A 108 -3.25 18.18 -7.73
C GLY A 108 -2.74 16.81 -7.23
N GLN A 109 -3.57 15.78 -7.28
CA GLN A 109 -3.19 14.45 -6.79
C GLN A 109 -2.32 13.70 -7.80
N ALA A 110 -1.41 12.87 -7.29
CA ALA A 110 -0.59 12.02 -8.14
C ALA A 110 -1.46 11.05 -8.97
N ILE A 111 -1.02 10.72 -10.19
CA ILE A 111 -1.73 9.81 -11.11
C ILE A 111 -1.98 8.42 -10.47
N ASP A 112 -1.08 7.95 -9.59
CA ASP A 112 -1.28 6.69 -8.87
C ASP A 112 -2.43 6.78 -7.85
N THR A 113 -2.67 7.96 -7.25
CA THR A 113 -3.83 8.22 -6.38
C THR A 113 -5.10 8.23 -7.20
N ALA A 114 -5.12 8.93 -8.34
CA ALA A 114 -6.25 8.93 -9.27
C ALA A 114 -6.57 7.52 -9.76
N ARG A 115 -5.56 6.75 -10.19
CA ARG A 115 -5.71 5.34 -10.55
C ARG A 115 -6.39 4.51 -9.45
N HIS A 116 -5.99 4.72 -8.20
CA HIS A 116 -6.59 4.02 -7.07
C HIS A 116 -8.07 4.39 -6.89
N TYR A 117 -8.41 5.67 -6.98
CA TYR A 117 -9.79 6.14 -6.87
C TYR A 117 -10.67 5.62 -8.02
N LEU A 118 -10.17 5.66 -9.24
CA LEU A 118 -10.85 5.13 -10.44
C LEU A 118 -11.08 3.61 -10.33
N ALA A 119 -10.13 2.87 -9.78
CA ALA A 119 -10.28 1.44 -9.55
C ALA A 119 -11.38 1.14 -8.52
N ILE A 120 -11.49 1.94 -7.45
CA ILE A 120 -12.56 1.83 -6.46
C ILE A 120 -13.91 2.18 -7.11
N LEU A 121 -13.99 3.26 -7.88
CA LEU A 121 -15.21 3.67 -8.60
C LEU A 121 -15.71 2.55 -9.53
N LYS A 122 -14.83 1.97 -10.34
CA LYS A 122 -15.16 0.82 -11.21
C LYS A 122 -15.68 -0.38 -10.41
N LYS A 123 -15.12 -0.62 -9.22
CA LYS A 123 -15.57 -1.70 -8.33
C LYS A 123 -16.98 -1.41 -7.81
N ILE A 124 -17.27 -0.17 -7.41
CA ILE A 124 -18.60 0.25 -6.93
C ILE A 124 -19.64 0.08 -8.06
N CYS A 125 -19.35 0.55 -9.27
CA CYS A 125 -20.24 0.39 -10.41
C CYS A 125 -20.51 -1.09 -10.77
N ARG A 126 -19.48 -1.94 -10.68
CA ARG A 126 -19.66 -3.39 -10.88
C ARG A 126 -20.53 -4.03 -9.79
N LEU A 127 -20.38 -3.59 -8.55
CA LEU A 127 -21.21 -4.08 -7.44
C LEU A 127 -22.66 -3.63 -7.60
N ALA A 128 -22.88 -2.36 -7.96
CA ALA A 128 -24.21 -1.82 -8.25
C ALA A 128 -24.95 -2.62 -9.36
N TYR A 129 -24.25 -2.96 -10.44
CA TYR A 129 -24.80 -3.84 -11.47
C TYR A 129 -25.14 -5.23 -10.95
N LYS A 130 -24.22 -5.84 -10.17
CA LYS A 130 -24.43 -7.18 -9.59
C LYS A 130 -25.64 -7.23 -8.65
N GLU A 131 -25.93 -6.15 -7.95
CA GLU A 131 -27.03 -6.02 -6.98
C GLU A 131 -28.32 -5.49 -7.64
N GLY A 132 -28.34 -5.27 -8.97
CA GLY A 132 -29.53 -4.83 -9.70
C GLY A 132 -29.83 -3.34 -9.58
N HIS A 133 -28.89 -2.54 -9.09
CA HIS A 133 -29.05 -1.08 -8.95
C HIS A 133 -28.61 -0.29 -10.19
N ALA A 134 -28.00 -0.95 -11.16
CA ALA A 134 -27.61 -0.39 -12.45
C ALA A 134 -27.94 -1.39 -13.58
N ASP A 135 -28.36 -0.88 -14.73
CA ASP A 135 -28.72 -1.64 -15.92
C ASP A 135 -27.50 -2.18 -16.69
N LYS A 136 -26.35 -1.61 -16.44
CA LYS A 136 -25.06 -1.99 -17.08
C LYS A 136 -23.88 -1.77 -16.14
N ILE A 137 -22.74 -2.39 -16.49
CA ILE A 137 -21.48 -2.14 -15.77
C ILE A 137 -20.88 -0.85 -16.34
N HIS A 138 -21.07 0.28 -15.64
CA HIS A 138 -20.48 1.55 -16.02
C HIS A 138 -18.95 1.46 -16.03
N PHE A 139 -18.34 2.14 -16.99
CA PHE A 139 -16.88 2.25 -17.16
C PHE A 139 -16.17 0.91 -17.36
N GLN A 140 -16.89 -0.11 -17.89
CA GLN A 140 -16.31 -1.45 -18.11
C GLN A 140 -15.06 -1.37 -19.00
N HIS A 141 -15.12 -0.61 -20.07
CA HIS A 141 -14.06 -0.47 -21.08
C HIS A 141 -13.03 0.61 -20.73
N PHE A 142 -13.27 1.40 -19.70
CA PHE A 142 -12.30 2.42 -19.26
C PHE A 142 -11.00 1.76 -18.78
N THR A 143 -9.91 2.10 -19.44
CA THR A 143 -8.58 1.64 -19.08
C THR A 143 -7.98 2.55 -18.00
N LEU A 144 -7.62 1.98 -16.85
CA LEU A 144 -6.98 2.72 -15.79
C LEU A 144 -5.63 3.30 -16.26
N PRO A 145 -5.28 4.54 -15.88
CA PRO A 145 -3.98 5.13 -16.18
C PRO A 145 -2.84 4.16 -15.87
N LYS A 146 -1.79 4.16 -16.67
CA LYS A 146 -0.60 3.35 -16.36
C LYS A 146 -0.01 3.79 -15.02
N LYS A 147 0.36 2.82 -14.21
CA LYS A 147 1.09 3.11 -12.97
C LYS A 147 2.43 3.75 -13.34
N LYS A 148 2.80 4.83 -12.63
CA LYS A 148 4.12 5.43 -12.82
C LYS A 148 5.18 4.40 -12.40
N GLU A 149 6.13 4.13 -13.28
CA GLU A 149 7.29 3.33 -12.92
C GLU A 149 8.06 4.06 -11.83
N THR A 150 8.07 3.48 -10.64
CA THR A 150 8.87 3.99 -9.53
C THR A 150 10.13 3.16 -9.42
N THR A 151 11.28 3.83 -9.46
CA THR A 151 12.53 3.18 -9.08
C THR A 151 12.46 2.87 -7.58
N PRO A 152 12.76 1.63 -7.16
CA PRO A 152 12.86 1.32 -5.74
C PRO A 152 13.87 2.27 -5.07
N ARG A 153 13.43 2.90 -3.99
CA ARG A 153 14.29 3.83 -3.24
C ARG A 153 15.20 3.07 -2.27
N ALA A 154 15.99 2.12 -2.80
CA ALA A 154 17.06 1.53 -2.01
C ALA A 154 18.14 2.59 -1.72
N LEU A 155 18.80 2.45 -0.60
CA LEU A 155 19.97 3.28 -0.31
C LEU A 155 21.12 2.95 -1.26
N SER A 156 21.93 3.95 -1.60
CA SER A 156 23.26 3.70 -2.10
C SER A 156 24.13 3.12 -0.96
N ARG A 157 25.20 2.42 -1.32
CA ARG A 157 26.18 1.89 -0.35
C ARG A 157 26.71 3.01 0.55
N GLU A 158 27.07 4.14 -0.03
CA GLU A 158 27.53 5.32 0.70
C GLU A 158 26.49 5.83 1.72
N SER A 159 25.21 5.94 1.31
CA SER A 159 24.15 6.39 2.22
C SER A 159 23.89 5.39 3.34
N PHE A 160 23.98 4.09 3.03
CA PHE A 160 23.84 3.04 4.04
C PHE A 160 24.96 3.14 5.09
N GLU A 161 26.22 3.30 4.64
CA GLU A 161 27.39 3.44 5.52
C GLU A 161 27.28 4.72 6.39
N LYS A 162 26.87 5.84 5.81
CA LYS A 162 26.63 7.08 6.58
C LYS A 162 25.57 6.91 7.67
N ILE A 163 24.51 6.15 7.42
CA ILE A 163 23.49 5.87 8.45
C ILE A 163 24.02 4.92 9.50
N ARG A 164 24.77 3.89 9.10
CA ARG A 164 25.37 2.91 10.02
C ARG A 164 26.31 3.60 10.99
N ASP A 165 27.16 4.47 10.47
CA ASP A 165 28.31 5.05 11.21
C ASP A 165 27.99 6.43 11.81
N VAL A 166 26.77 6.96 11.62
CA VAL A 166 26.39 8.27 12.15
C VAL A 166 26.50 8.31 13.69
N GLU A 167 27.24 9.28 14.16
CA GLU A 167 27.37 9.52 15.61
C GLU A 167 26.08 10.14 16.16
N ILE A 168 25.50 9.46 17.13
CA ILE A 168 24.29 9.91 17.83
C ILE A 168 24.60 10.09 19.30
N PRO A 169 24.43 11.30 19.85
CA PRO A 169 24.67 11.56 21.26
C PRO A 169 23.92 10.59 22.18
N ALA A 170 24.55 10.08 23.22
CA ALA A 170 24.04 9.03 24.11
C ALA A 170 22.68 9.35 24.74
N TYR A 171 22.37 10.63 24.97
CA TYR A 171 21.08 11.07 25.49
C TYR A 171 19.94 10.96 24.48
N ARG A 172 20.22 10.82 23.17
CA ARG A 172 19.22 10.68 22.11
C ARG A 172 18.82 9.23 21.86
N LYS A 173 18.45 8.51 22.91
CA LYS A 173 18.11 7.06 22.86
C LYS A 173 17.11 6.69 21.79
N SER A 174 16.07 7.52 21.56
CA SER A 174 15.07 7.25 20.53
C SER A 174 15.61 7.40 19.09
N HIS A 175 16.63 8.23 18.86
CA HIS A 175 17.28 8.31 17.55
C HIS A 175 18.16 7.07 17.31
N MET A 176 18.89 6.62 18.33
CA MET A 176 19.65 5.37 18.25
C MET A 176 18.73 4.18 17.97
N LEU A 177 17.60 4.07 18.69
CA LEU A 177 16.62 3.01 18.44
C LEU A 177 16.07 3.08 17.03
N ALA A 178 15.72 4.26 16.51
CA ALA A 178 15.23 4.44 15.15
C ALA A 178 16.27 4.01 14.09
N ARG A 179 17.56 4.39 14.27
CA ARG A 179 18.66 3.95 13.41
C ARG A 179 18.81 2.43 13.46
N ASP A 180 18.85 1.86 14.63
CA ASP A 180 19.12 0.45 14.82
C ASP A 180 17.95 -0.43 14.32
N MET A 181 16.72 -0.01 14.52
CA MET A 181 15.55 -0.65 13.88
C MET A 181 15.62 -0.57 12.35
N PHE A 182 16.04 0.57 11.80
CA PHE A 182 16.20 0.74 10.36
C PHE A 182 17.31 -0.17 9.82
N LEU A 183 18.47 -0.23 10.46
CA LEU A 183 19.57 -1.13 10.09
C LEU A 183 19.15 -2.60 10.19
N PHE A 184 18.42 -2.97 11.26
CA PHE A 184 17.83 -4.30 11.34
C PHE A 184 16.93 -4.61 10.15
N GLY A 185 16.10 -3.66 9.72
CA GLY A 185 15.32 -3.77 8.49
C GLY A 185 16.18 -3.92 7.22
N CYS A 186 17.35 -3.25 7.16
CA CYS A 186 18.32 -3.41 6.07
C CYS A 186 18.96 -4.81 6.06
N TYR A 187 19.20 -5.41 7.22
CA TYR A 187 19.82 -6.74 7.32
C TYR A 187 18.83 -7.90 7.19
N THR A 188 17.53 -7.67 7.37
CA THR A 188 16.52 -8.74 7.43
C THR A 188 15.37 -8.59 6.45
N GLY A 189 15.19 -7.41 5.85
CA GLY A 189 14.07 -7.11 4.98
C GLY A 189 12.72 -6.95 5.72
N VAL A 190 12.71 -6.96 7.05
CA VAL A 190 11.50 -6.85 7.87
C VAL A 190 10.84 -5.49 7.69
N SER A 191 9.52 -5.46 7.47
CA SER A 191 8.77 -4.21 7.39
C SER A 191 8.56 -3.58 8.77
N TYR A 192 8.22 -2.28 8.80
CA TYR A 192 7.91 -1.63 10.08
C TYR A 192 6.78 -2.32 10.84
N ALA A 193 5.70 -2.70 10.15
CA ALA A 193 4.57 -3.37 10.80
C ALA A 193 4.96 -4.69 11.45
N ASP A 194 5.95 -5.37 10.86
CA ASP A 194 6.42 -6.66 11.36
C ASP A 194 7.45 -6.46 12.50
N VAL A 195 8.45 -5.55 12.35
CA VAL A 195 9.52 -5.37 13.36
C VAL A 195 9.00 -4.95 14.72
N VAL A 196 7.92 -4.19 14.79
CA VAL A 196 7.30 -3.79 16.08
C VAL A 196 6.52 -4.91 16.76
N SER A 197 6.39 -6.06 16.13
CA SER A 197 5.62 -7.20 16.65
C SER A 197 6.41 -8.51 16.72
N ILE A 198 7.61 -8.55 16.15
CA ILE A 198 8.48 -9.71 16.22
C ILE A 198 8.94 -9.89 17.67
N THR A 199 8.81 -11.13 18.14
CA THR A 199 9.18 -11.56 19.50
C THR A 199 10.36 -12.53 19.48
N HIS A 200 10.90 -12.85 20.66
CA HIS A 200 11.94 -13.89 20.79
C HIS A 200 11.48 -15.27 20.29
N ALA A 201 10.18 -15.58 20.35
CA ALA A 201 9.62 -16.84 19.81
C ALA A 201 9.78 -16.97 18.28
N ASN A 202 10.03 -15.86 17.58
CA ASN A 202 10.30 -15.88 16.14
C ASN A 202 11.76 -16.22 15.79
N LEU A 203 12.64 -16.31 16.79
CA LEU A 203 14.03 -16.71 16.63
C LEU A 203 14.14 -18.23 16.76
N GLN A 204 14.75 -18.89 15.78
CA GLN A 204 14.93 -20.36 15.76
C GLN A 204 16.36 -20.67 15.33
N THR A 205 17.02 -21.55 16.10
CA THR A 205 18.34 -22.06 15.74
C THR A 205 18.15 -23.31 14.85
N ASP A 206 18.89 -23.39 13.76
CA ASP A 206 18.93 -24.60 12.92
C ASP A 206 19.91 -25.65 13.48
N GLY A 207 19.98 -26.80 12.79
CA GLY A 207 20.86 -27.93 13.21
C GLY A 207 22.35 -27.57 13.20
N ASP A 208 22.75 -26.54 12.46
CA ASP A 208 24.14 -26.06 12.33
C ASP A 208 24.45 -24.91 13.31
N GLY A 209 23.52 -24.57 14.22
CA GLY A 209 23.67 -23.51 15.18
C GLY A 209 23.41 -22.09 14.63
N ALA A 210 22.96 -21.96 13.39
CA ALA A 210 22.66 -20.66 12.80
C ALA A 210 21.29 -20.15 13.24
N LEU A 211 21.21 -18.85 13.57
CA LEU A 211 19.99 -18.22 14.03
C LEU A 211 19.16 -17.71 12.85
N TRP A 212 17.88 -18.08 12.83
CA TRP A 212 16.91 -17.71 11.83
C TRP A 212 15.81 -16.85 12.45
N LEU A 213 15.36 -15.85 11.70
CA LEU A 213 14.13 -15.12 11.98
C LEU A 213 13.00 -15.70 11.12
N LYS A 214 12.01 -16.32 11.76
CA LYS A 214 10.83 -16.91 11.09
C LYS A 214 9.56 -16.28 11.63
N TYR A 215 8.78 -15.64 10.75
CA TYR A 215 7.56 -14.93 11.16
C TYR A 215 6.50 -14.95 10.06
N ARG A 216 5.25 -14.64 10.42
CA ARG A 216 4.17 -14.35 9.48
C ARG A 216 4.04 -12.84 9.33
N ARG A 217 3.98 -12.38 8.10
CA ARG A 217 3.83 -10.96 7.79
C ARG A 217 2.43 -10.47 8.18
N LYS A 218 2.34 -9.37 8.91
CA LYS A 218 1.05 -8.75 9.29
C LYS A 218 0.19 -8.29 8.11
N LYS A 219 0.79 -8.04 6.95
CA LYS A 219 0.06 -7.52 5.77
C LYS A 219 -0.72 -8.61 5.03
N ASN A 220 -0.20 -9.81 4.93
CA ASN A 220 -0.72 -10.86 4.05
C ASN A 220 -0.61 -12.29 4.62
N GLU A 221 -0.25 -12.41 5.90
CA GLU A 221 -0.08 -13.67 6.65
C GLU A 221 0.91 -14.67 6.02
N LEU A 222 1.67 -14.24 5.01
CA LEU A 222 2.67 -15.10 4.38
C LEU A 222 3.88 -15.29 5.30
N ARG A 223 4.46 -16.48 5.23
CA ARG A 223 5.68 -16.81 5.97
C ARG A 223 6.87 -16.10 5.34
N ALA A 224 7.70 -15.51 6.16
CA ALA A 224 9.01 -14.99 5.82
C ALA A 224 10.07 -15.67 6.72
N SER A 225 11.21 -15.98 6.13
CA SER A 225 12.31 -16.65 6.83
C SER A 225 13.64 -16.11 6.33
N VAL A 226 14.45 -15.60 7.26
CA VAL A 226 15.74 -14.99 6.97
C VAL A 226 16.79 -15.51 7.96
N LYS A 227 17.92 -16.02 7.45
CA LYS A 227 19.08 -16.34 8.28
C LYS A 227 19.71 -15.03 8.75
N LEU A 228 19.92 -14.89 10.04
CA LEU A 228 20.38 -13.63 10.61
C LEU A 228 21.89 -13.44 10.41
N LEU A 229 22.24 -12.27 9.94
CA LEU A 229 23.61 -11.81 9.88
C LEU A 229 24.12 -11.47 11.29
N PRO A 230 25.44 -11.53 11.57
CA PRO A 230 26.01 -11.17 12.86
C PRO A 230 25.59 -9.76 13.34
N GLU A 231 25.49 -8.80 12.41
CA GLU A 231 25.07 -7.42 12.69
C GLU A 231 23.62 -7.37 13.18
N ALA A 232 22.72 -8.17 12.58
CA ALA A 232 21.34 -8.25 13.02
C ALA A 232 21.23 -8.88 14.41
N ILE A 233 22.03 -9.90 14.71
CA ILE A 233 22.12 -10.55 16.02
C ILE A 233 22.63 -9.55 17.06
N ALA A 234 23.67 -8.80 16.74
CA ALA A 234 24.20 -7.76 17.64
C ALA A 234 23.16 -6.70 18.01
N LEU A 235 22.32 -6.30 17.04
CA LEU A 235 21.21 -5.37 17.28
C LEU A 235 20.14 -5.98 18.20
N ILE A 236 19.79 -7.25 18.01
CA ILE A 236 18.85 -7.96 18.89
C ILE A 236 19.42 -7.99 20.32
N ASN A 237 20.66 -8.39 20.48
CA ASN A 237 21.31 -8.48 21.80
C ASN A 237 21.39 -7.13 22.50
N LYS A 238 21.66 -6.05 21.76
CA LYS A 238 21.70 -4.68 22.29
C LYS A 238 20.39 -4.24 22.94
N TYR A 239 19.25 -4.72 22.41
CA TYR A 239 17.93 -4.35 22.89
C TYR A 239 17.23 -5.49 23.65
N ASN A 240 17.95 -6.57 23.95
CA ASN A 240 17.37 -7.68 24.72
C ASN A 240 16.94 -7.21 26.12
N SER A 241 15.76 -7.65 26.56
CA SER A 241 15.19 -7.32 27.87
C SER A 241 14.20 -8.40 28.29
N GLU A 242 14.31 -8.89 29.49
CA GLU A 242 13.40 -9.88 30.10
C GLU A 242 11.98 -9.31 30.30
N ASP A 243 11.88 -7.99 30.49
CA ASP A 243 10.59 -7.30 30.70
C ASP A 243 9.77 -7.11 29.42
N ARG A 244 10.26 -7.60 28.28
CA ARG A 244 9.62 -7.37 26.99
C ARG A 244 9.67 -8.59 26.07
N GLU A 245 8.52 -8.96 25.53
CA GLU A 245 8.43 -10.06 24.58
C GLU A 245 8.99 -9.70 23.18
N THR A 246 8.85 -8.41 22.76
CA THR A 246 9.30 -7.97 21.44
C THR A 246 10.80 -7.75 21.37
N LEU A 247 11.44 -8.01 20.22
CA LEU A 247 12.88 -7.84 20.03
C LEU A 247 13.34 -6.39 20.24
N PHE A 248 12.50 -5.41 19.87
CA PHE A 248 12.81 -3.99 20.02
C PHE A 248 11.79 -3.26 20.88
N PRO A 249 12.18 -2.19 21.58
CA PRO A 249 11.22 -1.29 22.22
C PRO A 249 10.25 -0.71 21.20
N LEU A 250 9.00 -0.49 21.61
CA LEU A 250 7.98 0.08 20.75
C LEU A 250 8.31 1.53 20.39
N LEU A 251 8.56 1.78 19.12
CA LEU A 251 8.68 3.11 18.54
C LEU A 251 7.53 3.33 17.55
N ARG A 252 6.52 4.11 17.94
CA ARG A 252 5.32 4.34 17.12
C ARG A 252 5.66 5.03 15.78
N TRP A 253 4.92 4.71 14.74
CA TRP A 253 5.16 5.20 13.38
C TRP A 253 5.40 6.71 13.25
N PRO A 254 4.59 7.62 13.85
CA PRO A 254 4.85 9.07 13.74
C PRO A 254 6.20 9.47 14.34
N ASN A 255 6.59 8.84 15.46
CA ASN A 255 7.87 9.10 16.09
C ASN A 255 9.04 8.55 15.28
N LEU A 256 8.91 7.31 14.78
CA LEU A 256 9.91 6.72 13.90
C LEU A 256 10.15 7.62 12.67
N ARG A 257 9.08 8.06 11.99
CA ARG A 257 9.19 8.95 10.83
C ARG A 257 9.94 10.24 11.15
N ARG A 258 9.64 10.86 12.30
CA ARG A 258 10.34 12.06 12.77
C ARG A 258 11.82 11.80 13.02
N HIS A 259 12.15 10.68 13.67
CA HIS A 259 13.53 10.30 13.94
C HIS A 259 14.29 9.93 12.66
N MET A 260 13.65 9.26 11.70
CA MET A 260 14.26 8.97 10.40
C MET A 260 14.64 10.25 9.64
N LYS A 261 13.78 11.28 9.66
CA LYS A 261 14.11 12.59 9.07
C LYS A 261 15.32 13.25 9.76
N ALA A 262 15.37 13.19 11.09
CA ALA A 262 16.51 13.71 11.86
C ALA A 262 17.80 12.92 11.58
N LEU A 263 17.71 11.59 11.43
CA LEU A 263 18.84 10.73 11.07
C LEU A 263 19.39 11.04 9.69
N ALA A 264 18.53 11.28 8.70
CA ALA A 264 18.95 11.71 7.37
C ALA A 264 19.77 13.00 7.44
N ALA A 265 19.29 13.98 8.20
CA ALA A 265 20.01 15.25 8.40
C ALA A 265 21.36 15.05 9.10
N LEU A 266 21.41 14.25 10.17
CA LEU A 266 22.65 13.94 10.89
C LEU A 266 23.67 13.19 10.02
N ALA A 267 23.20 12.29 9.18
CA ALA A 267 24.03 11.52 8.24
C ALA A 267 24.39 12.29 6.97
N GLY A 268 23.93 13.55 6.80
CA GLY A 268 24.18 14.35 5.61
C GLY A 268 23.53 13.80 4.34
N ILE A 269 22.39 13.10 4.49
CA ILE A 269 21.60 12.55 3.38
C ILE A 269 20.54 13.56 2.98
N LYS A 270 20.55 13.95 1.69
CA LYS A 270 19.61 14.95 1.15
C LYS A 270 18.21 14.39 0.90
N ASP A 271 18.11 13.10 0.64
CA ASP A 271 16.84 12.43 0.33
C ASP A 271 16.03 12.13 1.59
N ASP A 272 14.71 12.12 1.43
CA ASP A 272 13.80 11.69 2.51
C ASP A 272 14.05 10.22 2.86
N LEU A 273 14.49 9.98 4.10
CA LEU A 273 14.69 8.64 4.63
C LEU A 273 13.38 8.10 5.22
N CYS A 274 12.94 6.96 4.72
CA CYS A 274 11.77 6.25 5.25
C CYS A 274 12.10 4.79 5.56
N TYR A 275 11.39 4.21 6.53
CA TYR A 275 11.68 2.83 6.97
C TYR A 275 11.55 1.79 5.84
N HIS A 276 10.70 2.03 4.84
CA HIS A 276 10.52 1.10 3.73
C HIS A 276 11.77 0.96 2.85
N GLN A 277 12.64 2.00 2.83
CA GLN A 277 13.94 1.93 2.15
C GLN A 277 14.85 0.86 2.76
N ALA A 278 14.72 0.54 4.04
CA ALA A 278 15.48 -0.55 4.66
C ALA A 278 15.20 -1.89 3.95
N ARG A 279 13.93 -2.18 3.72
CA ARG A 279 13.52 -3.40 3.00
C ARG A 279 13.93 -3.37 1.52
N HIS A 280 13.90 -2.22 0.88
CA HIS A 280 14.44 -2.04 -0.47
C HIS A 280 15.94 -2.28 -0.52
N SER A 281 16.69 -1.77 0.46
CA SER A 281 18.14 -1.96 0.58
C SER A 281 18.51 -3.41 0.89
N PHE A 282 17.73 -4.11 1.72
CA PHE A 282 17.89 -5.55 1.90
C PHE A 282 17.78 -6.28 0.57
N ALA A 283 16.71 -6.02 -0.20
CA ALA A 283 16.45 -6.73 -1.44
C ALA A 283 17.52 -6.47 -2.52
N SER A 284 18.03 -5.24 -2.63
CA SER A 284 18.98 -4.85 -3.67
C SER A 284 20.43 -4.87 -3.17
N LEU A 285 20.78 -3.99 -2.22
CA LEU A 285 22.15 -3.75 -1.77
C LEU A 285 22.73 -4.94 -0.99
N ILE A 286 21.94 -5.60 -0.15
CA ILE A 286 22.45 -6.65 0.74
C ILE A 286 22.36 -8.04 0.07
N THR A 287 21.25 -8.35 -0.61
CA THR A 287 21.01 -9.69 -1.14
C THR A 287 21.29 -9.82 -2.64
N LEU A 288 20.71 -8.97 -3.48
CA LEU A 288 20.86 -9.07 -4.94
C LEU A 288 22.30 -8.79 -5.39
N GLU A 289 22.97 -7.76 -4.82
CA GLU A 289 24.39 -7.49 -5.11
C GLU A 289 25.31 -8.62 -4.64
N ALA A 290 24.92 -9.34 -3.56
CA ALA A 290 25.63 -10.52 -3.09
C ALA A 290 25.35 -11.78 -3.94
N GLY A 291 24.52 -11.68 -4.98
CA GLY A 291 24.23 -12.80 -5.90
C GLY A 291 23.12 -13.72 -5.44
N VAL A 292 22.32 -13.35 -4.44
CA VAL A 292 21.17 -14.15 -4.03
C VAL A 292 20.11 -14.14 -5.13
N PRO A 293 19.61 -15.30 -5.59
CA PRO A 293 18.57 -15.37 -6.63
C PRO A 293 17.29 -14.64 -6.20
N ILE A 294 16.63 -14.00 -7.18
CA ILE A 294 15.44 -13.17 -6.92
C ILE A 294 14.27 -13.96 -6.33
N GLU A 295 14.14 -15.24 -6.69
CA GLU A 295 13.14 -16.17 -6.14
C GLU A 295 13.38 -16.39 -4.65
N THR A 296 14.65 -16.54 -4.26
CA THR A 296 15.05 -16.67 -2.85
C THR A 296 14.74 -15.39 -2.09
N ILE A 297 15.09 -14.23 -2.66
CA ILE A 297 14.77 -12.91 -2.07
C ILE A 297 13.25 -12.76 -1.90
N SER A 298 12.46 -13.15 -2.90
CA SER A 298 11.00 -13.10 -2.83
C SER A 298 10.45 -13.92 -1.65
N ARG A 299 10.98 -15.12 -1.43
CA ARG A 299 10.62 -15.98 -0.28
C ARG A 299 11.07 -15.37 1.05
N MET A 300 12.31 -14.86 1.13
CA MET A 300 12.83 -14.20 2.33
C MET A 300 11.94 -13.01 2.73
N LEU A 301 11.48 -12.25 1.72
CA LEU A 301 10.61 -11.10 1.91
C LEU A 301 9.13 -11.49 2.14
N GLY A 302 8.71 -12.73 1.92
CA GLY A 302 7.31 -13.15 2.00
C GLY A 302 6.42 -12.40 1.01
N HIS A 303 6.83 -12.33 -0.26
CA HIS A 303 6.00 -11.82 -1.35
C HIS A 303 5.12 -12.95 -1.90
N SER A 304 3.84 -12.64 -2.16
CA SER A 304 2.89 -13.56 -2.81
C SER A 304 3.13 -13.70 -4.31
N ASP A 305 3.73 -12.67 -4.90
CA ASP A 305 4.00 -12.57 -6.32
C ASP A 305 5.44 -12.05 -6.52
N ILE A 306 6.21 -12.77 -7.32
CA ILE A 306 7.59 -12.46 -7.64
C ILE A 306 7.73 -11.11 -8.35
N SER A 307 6.70 -10.68 -9.10
CA SER A 307 6.66 -9.37 -9.75
C SER A 307 6.90 -8.21 -8.77
N THR A 308 6.48 -8.39 -7.51
CA THR A 308 6.77 -7.44 -6.42
C THR A 308 8.27 -7.34 -6.10
N THR A 309 9.03 -8.41 -6.36
CA THR A 309 10.48 -8.47 -6.15
C THR A 309 11.24 -8.04 -7.39
N GLN A 310 10.70 -8.27 -8.59
CA GLN A 310 11.31 -7.91 -9.87
C GLN A 310 11.57 -6.41 -10.01
N VAL A 311 10.85 -5.57 -9.27
CA VAL A 311 11.16 -4.12 -9.21
C VAL A 311 12.58 -3.82 -8.73
N TYR A 312 13.21 -4.78 -8.00
CA TYR A 312 14.60 -4.68 -7.53
C TYR A 312 15.60 -5.24 -8.54
N ALA A 313 15.16 -5.99 -9.54
CA ALA A 313 16.00 -6.73 -10.49
C ALA A 313 16.69 -5.84 -11.55
N ARG A 314 16.93 -4.57 -11.25
CA ARG A 314 17.77 -3.73 -12.10
C ARG A 314 19.22 -4.17 -11.91
N VAL A 315 19.66 -5.07 -12.78
CA VAL A 315 21.04 -5.52 -12.82
C VAL A 315 21.92 -4.33 -13.21
N SER A 316 22.87 -3.97 -12.34
CA SER A 316 23.87 -2.96 -12.72
C SER A 316 24.79 -3.52 -13.81
N PRO A 317 25.36 -2.68 -14.69
CA PRO A 317 26.37 -3.15 -15.66
C PRO A 317 27.50 -3.94 -14.99
N LYS A 318 27.97 -3.50 -13.84
CA LYS A 318 28.99 -4.20 -13.05
C LYS A 318 28.56 -5.62 -12.70
N LYS A 319 27.33 -5.79 -12.19
CA LYS A 319 26.79 -7.11 -11.83
C LYS A 319 26.64 -8.01 -13.05
N LEU A 320 26.23 -7.44 -14.19
CA LEU A 320 26.14 -8.19 -15.44
C LEU A 320 27.52 -8.76 -15.85
N PHE A 321 28.60 -7.95 -15.79
CA PHE A 321 29.93 -8.40 -16.08
C PHE A 321 30.39 -9.49 -15.11
N GLU A 322 30.21 -9.30 -13.80
CA GLU A 322 30.57 -10.28 -12.78
C GLU A 322 29.83 -11.63 -12.97
N ASP A 323 28.56 -11.60 -13.34
CA ASP A 323 27.77 -12.80 -13.59
C ASP A 323 28.21 -13.50 -14.89
N MET A 324 28.58 -12.73 -15.94
CA MET A 324 29.13 -13.27 -17.18
C MET A 324 30.50 -13.91 -16.97
N ASP A 325 31.37 -13.28 -16.18
CA ASP A 325 32.66 -13.86 -15.83
C ASP A 325 32.51 -15.16 -15.05
N ARG A 326 31.53 -15.20 -14.12
CA ARG A 326 31.19 -16.42 -13.36
C ARG A 326 30.62 -17.49 -14.27
N PHE A 327 29.77 -17.13 -15.23
CA PHE A 327 29.21 -18.05 -16.22
C PHE A 327 30.32 -18.64 -17.09
N ILE A 328 31.21 -17.81 -17.64
CA ILE A 328 32.35 -18.27 -18.46
C ILE A 328 33.19 -19.25 -17.65
N LYS A 329 33.57 -18.89 -16.42
CA LYS A 329 34.39 -19.75 -15.55
C LYS A 329 33.71 -21.08 -15.23
N ALA A 330 32.39 -21.07 -15.01
CA ALA A 330 31.61 -22.30 -14.72
C ALA A 330 31.45 -23.19 -15.96
N THR A 331 31.60 -22.65 -17.17
CA THR A 331 31.49 -23.39 -18.44
C THR A 331 32.82 -23.77 -19.03
N GLU A 332 33.97 -23.37 -18.44
CA GLU A 332 35.31 -23.78 -18.89
C GLU A 332 35.52 -25.30 -18.96
N ASP A 333 34.86 -26.04 -18.03
CA ASP A 333 34.91 -27.49 -18.00
C ASP A 333 33.89 -28.16 -18.96
N PHE A 334 32.92 -27.40 -19.49
CA PHE A 334 32.03 -27.85 -20.56
C PHE A 334 32.72 -27.62 -21.91
N LYS A 335 33.46 -28.59 -22.38
CA LYS A 335 33.93 -28.61 -23.76
C LYS A 335 32.73 -28.67 -24.70
N LEU A 336 32.15 -27.53 -25.00
CA LEU A 336 31.24 -27.38 -26.14
C LEU A 336 32.10 -27.56 -27.41
N THR A 337 32.25 -28.81 -27.86
CA THR A 337 32.72 -29.11 -29.21
C THR A 337 31.60 -28.64 -30.16
N LEU A 338 31.84 -27.51 -30.83
CA LEU A 338 31.05 -27.06 -31.97
C LEU A 338 31.27 -28.02 -33.15
#